data_d7fe1d826defab5bc7f4b810c5169464
#
_entry.id   d7fe1d826defab5bc7f4b810c5169464
#
_cell.length_a   1.000
_cell.length_b   1.000
_cell.length_c   1.000
_cell.angle_alpha   90.00
_cell.angle_beta   90.00
_cell.angle_gamma   90.00
#
_symmetry.space_group_name_H-M   'P 1'
#
loop_
_entity.id
_entity.type
_entity.pdbx_description
1 polymer ?
#
loop_
_entity_poly.entity_id
_entity_poly.type
_entity_poly.pdbx_seq_one_letter_code
_entity_poly.pdbx_strand_id
1 'polypeptide(L)'
;MSYLSTFTNYIQEFINKLSDYYPEDTDFSNFKTYMLILKKTNPRKIVEIFDTYCLKYRSEIQNKNESFVLTTDFTKDHIVIENVINKNNAFDIMTKIKTYWKEMDEDMKNNIWMYLNLFLMLSDKINN
;
A
#
# COMPACT_ATOMS: atom_id res chain seq x y z
N MET A 1 13.53 -10.45 -15.24
CA MET A 1 12.38 -10.10 -14.39
C MET A 1 12.04 -8.64 -14.59
N SER A 2 10.77 -8.33 -14.80
CA SER A 2 10.35 -6.95 -15.01
C SER A 2 10.21 -6.19 -13.67
N TYR A 3 10.29 -4.88 -13.75
CA TYR A 3 10.00 -4.04 -12.57
C TYR A 3 8.57 -4.21 -12.10
N LEU A 4 7.63 -4.42 -13.01
CA LEU A 4 6.23 -4.67 -12.67
C LEU A 4 6.09 -5.95 -11.85
N SER A 5 6.71 -7.03 -12.27
CA SER A 5 6.71 -8.29 -11.55
C SER A 5 7.33 -8.14 -10.16
N THR A 6 8.45 -7.44 -10.09
CA THR A 6 9.11 -7.17 -8.80
C THR A 6 8.21 -6.35 -7.88
N PHE A 7 7.57 -5.32 -8.41
CA PHE A 7 6.64 -4.49 -7.64
C PHE A 7 5.50 -5.32 -7.04
N THR A 8 4.84 -6.12 -7.87
CA THR A 8 3.69 -6.90 -7.42
C THR A 8 4.09 -7.98 -6.41
N ASN A 9 5.28 -8.56 -6.56
CA ASN A 9 5.78 -9.53 -5.58
C ASN A 9 6.03 -8.86 -4.22
N TYR A 10 6.60 -7.67 -4.19
CA TYR A 10 6.85 -6.95 -2.94
C TYR A 10 5.58 -6.41 -2.30
N ILE A 11 4.60 -5.98 -3.09
CA ILE A 11 3.28 -5.61 -2.56
C ILE A 11 2.66 -6.79 -1.83
N GLN A 12 2.72 -7.96 -2.44
CA GLN A 12 2.17 -9.18 -1.84
C GLN A 12 2.90 -9.54 -0.55
N GLU A 13 4.23 -9.44 -0.56
CA GLU A 13 5.04 -9.68 0.64
C GLU A 13 4.67 -8.71 1.77
N PHE A 14 4.52 -7.42 1.43
CA PHE A 14 4.15 -6.39 2.38
C PHE A 14 2.79 -6.67 3.03
N ILE A 15 1.79 -6.98 2.20
CA ILE A 15 0.45 -7.28 2.70
C ILE A 15 0.44 -8.55 3.53
N ASN A 16 1.23 -9.56 3.14
CA ASN A 16 1.37 -10.78 3.94
C ASN A 16 1.93 -10.47 5.33
N LYS A 17 2.92 -9.60 5.42
CA LYS A 17 3.48 -9.20 6.72
C LYS A 17 2.46 -8.48 7.58
N LEU A 18 1.67 -7.58 6.99
CA LEU A 18 0.62 -6.89 7.72
C LEU A 18 -0.46 -7.87 8.19
N SER A 19 -0.85 -8.79 7.33
CA SER A 19 -1.83 -9.82 7.68
C SER A 19 -1.34 -10.73 8.81
N ASP A 20 -0.07 -11.09 8.78
CA ASP A 20 0.52 -11.93 9.82
C ASP A 20 0.66 -11.16 11.14
N TYR A 21 0.93 -9.87 11.07
CA TYR A 21 1.06 -9.02 12.27
C TYR A 21 -0.29 -8.75 12.90
N TYR A 22 -1.35 -8.64 12.10
CA TYR A 22 -2.72 -8.39 12.55
C TYR A 22 -3.65 -9.50 12.06
N PRO A 23 -3.48 -10.74 12.55
CA PRO A 23 -4.20 -11.89 11.97
C PRO A 23 -5.71 -11.85 12.17
N GLU A 24 -6.19 -11.06 13.13
CA GLU A 24 -7.63 -10.94 13.40
C GLU A 24 -8.31 -9.87 12.54
N ASP A 25 -7.54 -9.05 11.84
CA ASP A 25 -8.11 -8.01 10.98
C ASP A 25 -8.37 -8.57 9.59
N THR A 26 -9.64 -8.84 9.32
CA THR A 26 -10.07 -9.46 8.06
C THR A 26 -9.84 -8.55 6.86
N ASP A 27 -9.69 -7.24 7.05
CA ASP A 27 -9.42 -6.34 5.94
C ASP A 27 -8.08 -6.65 5.28
N PHE A 28 -7.07 -7.01 6.06
CA PHE A 28 -5.77 -7.40 5.48
C PHE A 28 -5.88 -8.70 4.69
N SER A 29 -6.66 -9.67 5.15
CA SER A 29 -6.94 -10.89 4.39
C SER A 29 -7.65 -10.57 3.08
N ASN A 30 -8.59 -9.66 3.10
CA ASN A 30 -9.31 -9.22 1.90
C ASN A 30 -8.38 -8.52 0.92
N PHE A 31 -7.50 -7.65 1.39
CA PHE A 31 -6.50 -7.01 0.55
C PHE A 31 -5.58 -8.02 -0.10
N LYS A 32 -5.14 -9.01 0.67
CA LYS A 32 -4.29 -10.09 0.18
C LYS A 32 -4.96 -10.85 -0.96
N THR A 33 -6.21 -11.26 -0.76
CA THR A 33 -6.98 -11.97 -1.78
C THR A 33 -7.14 -11.12 -3.03
N TYR A 34 -7.49 -9.86 -2.86
CA TYR A 34 -7.69 -8.96 -3.99
C TYR A 34 -6.40 -8.75 -4.77
N MET A 35 -5.27 -8.60 -4.08
CA MET A 35 -3.97 -8.44 -4.75
C MET A 35 -3.58 -9.70 -5.53
N LEU A 36 -3.88 -10.88 -5.00
CA LEU A 36 -3.63 -12.12 -5.73
C LEU A 36 -4.41 -12.17 -7.04
N ILE A 37 -5.66 -11.73 -7.01
CA ILE A 37 -6.50 -11.67 -8.21
C ILE A 37 -5.93 -10.68 -9.21
N LEU A 38 -5.60 -9.46 -8.77
CA LEU A 38 -5.05 -8.45 -9.65
C LEU A 38 -3.70 -8.85 -10.23
N LYS A 39 -2.87 -9.51 -9.45
CA LYS A 39 -1.55 -9.96 -9.93
C LYS A 39 -1.69 -10.88 -11.13
N LYS A 40 -2.75 -11.68 -11.17
CA LYS A 40 -3.02 -12.60 -12.27
C LYS A 40 -3.75 -11.96 -13.44
N THR A 41 -4.64 -11.02 -13.17
CA THR A 41 -5.57 -10.48 -14.17
C THR A 41 -5.15 -9.12 -14.71
N ASN A 42 -4.62 -8.26 -13.86
CA ASN A 42 -4.22 -6.90 -14.24
C ASN A 42 -3.19 -6.35 -13.25
N PRO A 43 -1.94 -6.80 -13.34
CA PRO A 43 -0.92 -6.39 -12.38
C PRO A 43 -0.62 -4.88 -12.41
N ARG A 44 -0.80 -4.21 -13.55
CA ARG A 44 -0.60 -2.78 -13.67
C ARG A 44 -1.55 -1.99 -12.77
N LYS A 45 -2.74 -2.51 -12.53
CA LYS A 45 -3.71 -1.86 -11.66
C LYS A 45 -3.20 -1.75 -10.24
N ILE A 46 -2.37 -2.68 -9.79
CA ILE A 46 -1.73 -2.61 -8.47
C ILE A 46 -0.85 -1.36 -8.38
N VAL A 47 -0.08 -1.08 -9.42
CA VAL A 47 0.77 0.12 -9.47
C VAL A 47 -0.09 1.39 -9.49
N GLU A 48 -1.17 1.38 -10.26
CA GLU A 48 -2.10 2.52 -10.33
C GLU A 48 -2.71 2.84 -8.95
N ILE A 49 -3.09 1.81 -8.21
CA ILE A 49 -3.63 1.98 -6.86
C ILE A 49 -2.57 2.60 -5.94
N PHE A 50 -1.35 2.05 -5.96
CA PHE A 50 -0.27 2.62 -5.17
C PHE A 50 -0.01 4.08 -5.53
N ASP A 51 0.08 4.38 -6.81
CA ASP A 51 0.35 5.74 -7.30
C ASP A 51 -0.73 6.72 -6.83
N THR A 52 -1.98 6.30 -6.86
CA THR A 52 -3.10 7.12 -6.40
C THR A 52 -2.95 7.52 -4.94
N TYR A 53 -2.55 6.57 -4.08
CA TYR A 53 -2.42 6.84 -2.65
C TYR A 53 -1.10 7.52 -2.28
N CYS A 54 -0.01 7.20 -2.96
CA CYS A 54 1.32 7.44 -2.39
C CYS A 54 2.19 8.42 -3.17
N LEU A 55 2.04 8.57 -4.49
CA LEU A 55 2.97 9.42 -5.24
C LEU A 55 2.95 10.88 -4.78
N LYS A 56 1.79 11.41 -4.46
CA LYS A 56 1.66 12.79 -3.98
C LYS A 56 2.29 13.01 -2.61
N TYR A 57 2.61 11.94 -1.90
CA TYR A 57 3.24 12.00 -0.58
C TYR A 57 4.71 11.56 -0.62
N ARG A 58 5.33 11.62 -1.80
CA ARG A 58 6.71 11.19 -2.01
C ARG A 58 7.67 11.75 -0.98
N SER A 59 7.63 13.07 -0.76
CA SER A 59 8.54 13.73 0.17
C SER A 59 8.36 13.23 1.60
N GLU A 60 7.11 13.09 2.03
CA GLU A 60 6.78 12.62 3.38
C GLU A 60 7.24 11.19 3.60
N ILE A 61 7.08 10.34 2.58
CA ILE A 61 7.52 8.94 2.64
C ILE A 61 9.05 8.86 2.67
N GLN A 62 9.72 9.60 1.79
CA GLN A 62 11.18 9.58 1.74
C GLN A 62 11.81 10.09 3.03
N ASN A 63 11.17 11.07 3.67
CA ASN A 63 11.64 11.63 4.94
C ASN A 63 11.14 10.88 6.17
N LYS A 64 10.38 9.82 5.98
CA LYS A 64 9.81 9.01 7.08
C LYS A 64 9.04 9.89 8.06
N ASN A 65 8.19 10.76 7.52
CA ASN A 65 7.47 11.76 8.30
C ASN A 65 6.29 11.12 9.03
N GLU A 66 6.47 10.80 10.30
CA GLU A 66 5.43 10.16 11.11
C GLU A 66 4.18 11.04 11.24
N SER A 67 4.35 12.35 11.32
CA SER A 67 3.24 13.29 11.41
C SER A 67 2.31 13.17 10.20
N PHE A 68 2.86 12.96 9.02
CA PHE A 68 2.08 12.72 7.81
C PHE A 68 1.14 11.51 7.98
N VAL A 69 1.64 10.40 8.53
CA VAL A 69 0.82 9.21 8.74
C VAL A 69 -0.33 9.51 9.70
N LEU A 70 -0.05 10.24 10.77
CA LEU A 70 -1.03 10.48 11.84
C LEU A 70 -2.07 11.54 11.49
N THR A 71 -1.75 12.49 10.61
CA THR A 71 -2.63 13.65 10.37
C THR A 71 -3.31 13.66 9.01
N THR A 72 -2.86 12.83 8.07
CA THR A 72 -3.44 12.83 6.73
C THR A 72 -4.77 12.07 6.69
N ASP A 73 -5.75 12.64 6.01
CA ASP A 73 -7.01 11.95 5.74
C ASP A 73 -6.92 11.21 4.41
N PHE A 74 -6.59 9.93 4.49
CA PHE A 74 -6.43 9.10 3.29
C PHE A 74 -7.77 8.72 2.64
N THR A 75 -8.89 8.97 3.31
CA THR A 75 -10.20 8.63 2.76
C THR A 75 -10.56 9.47 1.55
N LYS A 76 -9.90 10.60 1.36
CA LYS A 76 -10.13 11.48 0.20
C LYS A 76 -9.85 10.79 -1.14
N ASP A 77 -9.07 9.71 -1.13
CA ASP A 77 -8.72 8.97 -2.34
C ASP A 77 -9.72 7.87 -2.69
N HIS A 78 -10.69 7.58 -1.82
CA HIS A 78 -11.62 6.47 -1.99
C HIS A 78 -12.42 6.54 -3.29
N ILE A 79 -12.89 7.73 -3.69
CA ILE A 79 -13.69 7.89 -4.91
C ILE A 79 -12.89 7.47 -6.13
N VAL A 80 -11.62 7.86 -6.19
CA VAL A 80 -10.73 7.49 -7.31
C VAL A 80 -10.51 5.98 -7.33
N ILE A 81 -10.24 5.40 -6.16
CA ILE A 81 -10.02 3.95 -6.05
C ILE A 81 -11.29 3.19 -6.43
N GLU A 82 -12.46 3.64 -5.99
CA GLU A 82 -13.72 2.98 -6.31
C GLU A 82 -14.03 3.00 -7.80
N ASN A 83 -13.57 4.00 -8.54
CA ASN A 83 -13.72 4.05 -9.99
C ASN A 83 -12.77 3.10 -10.71
N VAL A 84 -11.64 2.80 -10.08
CA VAL A 84 -10.61 1.92 -10.66
C VAL A 84 -10.90 0.47 -10.36
N ILE A 85 -11.42 0.20 -9.16
CA ILE A 85 -11.71 -1.15 -8.67
C ILE A 85 -13.17 -1.22 -8.21
N ASN A 86 -13.60 -2.36 -7.71
CA ASN A 86 -14.93 -2.52 -7.16
C ASN A 86 -15.06 -1.67 -5.88
N LYS A 87 -16.12 -0.87 -5.78
CA LYS A 87 -16.37 0.03 -4.65
C LYS A 87 -16.40 -0.68 -3.30
N ASN A 88 -16.78 -1.96 -3.27
CA ASN A 88 -16.84 -2.73 -2.04
C ASN A 88 -15.47 -3.14 -1.54
N ASN A 89 -14.45 -2.94 -2.34
CA ASN A 89 -13.06 -3.24 -2.01
C ASN A 89 -12.26 -1.95 -1.86
N ALA A 90 -12.82 -0.99 -1.14
CA ALA A 90 -12.10 0.24 -0.84
C ALA A 90 -10.72 -0.14 -0.31
N PHE A 91 -9.72 -0.02 -1.16
CA PHE A 91 -8.39 -0.49 -0.91
C PHE A 91 -7.63 0.54 -0.10
N ASP A 92 -7.84 0.49 1.20
CA ASP A 92 -7.43 1.57 2.09
C ASP A 92 -6.40 1.10 3.10
N ILE A 93 -5.30 0.59 2.58
CA ILE A 93 -4.17 0.16 3.42
C ILE A 93 -3.61 1.33 4.21
N MET A 94 -3.56 2.54 3.62
CA MET A 94 -2.99 3.69 4.33
C MET A 94 -3.84 4.09 5.54
N THR A 95 -5.16 4.03 5.44
CA THR A 95 -6.02 4.27 6.59
C THR A 95 -5.82 3.20 7.66
N LYS A 96 -5.67 1.93 7.27
CA LYS A 96 -5.38 0.86 8.21
C LYS A 96 -4.03 1.06 8.90
N ILE A 97 -3.00 1.40 8.16
CA ILE A 97 -1.68 1.71 8.73
C ILE A 97 -1.79 2.85 9.73
N LYS A 98 -2.53 3.91 9.38
CA LYS A 98 -2.76 5.04 10.28
C LYS A 98 -3.45 4.58 11.57
N THR A 99 -4.48 3.73 11.45
CA THR A 99 -5.24 3.23 12.58
C THR A 99 -4.34 2.51 13.60
N TYR A 100 -3.41 1.70 13.12
CA TYR A 100 -2.54 0.90 13.99
C TYR A 100 -1.22 1.59 14.35
N TRP A 101 -0.89 2.72 13.72
CA TRP A 101 0.45 3.30 13.78
C TRP A 101 0.95 3.52 15.20
N LYS A 102 0.11 4.07 16.08
CA LYS A 102 0.53 4.39 17.45
C LYS A 102 0.89 3.15 18.26
N GLU A 103 0.29 2.01 17.93
CA GLU A 103 0.49 0.75 18.63
C GLU A 103 1.60 -0.10 18.03
N MET A 104 2.09 0.26 16.83
CA MET A 104 3.14 -0.48 16.17
C MET A 104 4.47 -0.31 16.88
N ASP A 105 5.26 -1.39 16.92
CA ASP A 105 6.64 -1.28 17.35
C ASP A 105 7.51 -0.62 16.27
N GLU A 106 8.73 -0.23 16.65
CA GLU A 106 9.63 0.47 15.73
C GLU A 106 10.06 -0.40 14.55
N ASP A 107 10.21 -1.70 14.76
CA ASP A 107 10.60 -2.61 13.68
C ASP A 107 9.53 -2.64 12.60
N MET A 108 8.26 -2.70 12.98
CA MET A 108 7.16 -2.70 12.02
C MET A 108 7.07 -1.36 11.28
N LYS A 109 7.19 -0.24 12.00
CA LYS A 109 7.21 1.09 11.40
C LYS A 109 8.35 1.22 10.38
N ASN A 110 9.53 0.76 10.73
CA ASN A 110 10.68 0.78 9.83
C ASN A 110 10.46 -0.08 8.59
N ASN A 111 9.83 -1.22 8.74
CA ASN A 111 9.46 -2.08 7.60
C ASN A 111 8.49 -1.35 6.67
N ILE A 112 7.51 -0.65 7.22
CA ILE A 112 6.55 0.10 6.41
C ILE A 112 7.27 1.18 5.60
N TRP A 113 8.16 1.97 6.24
CA TRP A 113 8.93 2.98 5.53
C TRP A 113 9.79 2.37 4.41
N MET A 114 10.43 1.25 4.70
CA MET A 114 11.25 0.54 3.72
C MET A 114 10.43 0.13 2.49
N TYR A 115 9.29 -0.50 2.73
CA TYR A 115 8.43 -0.95 1.62
C TYR A 115 7.88 0.23 0.82
N LEU A 116 7.39 1.27 1.48
CA LEU A 116 6.85 2.43 0.77
C LEU A 116 7.91 3.10 -0.10
N ASN A 117 9.13 3.24 0.41
CA ASN A 117 10.24 3.81 -0.37
C ASN A 117 10.64 2.90 -1.54
N LEU A 118 10.63 1.59 -1.33
CA LEU A 118 10.89 0.63 -2.39
C LEU A 118 9.84 0.75 -3.50
N PHE A 119 8.57 0.88 -3.11
CA PHE A 119 7.49 1.02 -4.10
C PHE A 119 7.60 2.32 -4.88
N LEU A 120 7.99 3.42 -4.24
CA LEU A 120 8.23 4.67 -4.96
C LEU A 120 9.31 4.50 -6.03
N MET A 121 10.42 3.88 -5.67
CA MET A 121 11.52 3.63 -6.60
C MET A 121 11.06 2.76 -7.77
N LEU A 122 10.37 1.67 -7.48
CA LEU A 122 9.90 0.74 -8.51
C LEU A 122 8.83 1.39 -9.40
N SER A 123 7.93 2.17 -8.81
CA SER A 123 6.92 2.91 -9.58
C SER A 123 7.58 3.85 -10.57
N ASP A 124 8.62 4.58 -10.16
CA ASP A 124 9.38 5.45 -11.06
C ASP A 124 9.97 4.66 -12.23
N LYS A 125 10.51 3.47 -11.96
CA LYS A 125 11.07 2.62 -13.02
C LYS A 125 10.00 2.10 -13.98
N ILE A 126 8.82 1.78 -13.46
CA ILE A 126 7.71 1.27 -14.27
C ILE A 126 7.15 2.36 -15.17
N ASN A 127 7.01 3.58 -14.65
CA ASN A 127 6.38 4.70 -15.34
C ASN A 127 7.34 5.43 -16.32
N ASN A 128 8.61 5.14 -16.24
CA ASN A 128 9.59 5.66 -17.18
C ASN A 128 9.85 4.65 -18.31
#